data_38a8101f3b75387d9c92bcd2667e1179
#
_entry.id   38a8101f3b75387d9c92bcd2667e1179
#
_cell.length_a   1.000
_cell.length_b   1.000
_cell.length_c   1.000
_cell.angle_alpha   90.00
_cell.angle_beta   90.00
_cell.angle_gamma   90.00
#
_symmetry.space_group_name_H-M   'P 1'
#
loop_
_entity.id
_entity.type
_entity.pdbx_description
1 polymer ?
#
loop_
_entity_poly.entity_id
_entity_poly.type
_entity_poly.pdbx_seq_one_letter_code
_entity_poly.pdbx_strand_id
1 'polypeptide(L)'
;MKFANYTQFYTDRKQRGIEYAAAHTAALGFDAVEYFGKVPTGIYPNAARDRNILSQYGLEVACYSVYVQLLAENASEVKFRMAQEIEAAAILGARYFHHTVFPHYSFNEETSYEEILEKVIDLIEYIAKECNQRGIVCLYEPQGAYFNGTRGLCGLFSEIKHRGYNVGICGDMGNSFFVDVDPKDIFKYFAKDIFHVHVKDYLVTTEKISEKLPHRSLSGAYIYDAKLGEGSVDIGYCFDILRSNGYDGAVSFEMEGNDEYLRDALAAVKAMWEK
;
A
#
# COMPACT_ATOMS: atom_id res chain seq x y z
N MET A 1 -10.51 5.20 -13.70
CA MET A 1 -9.90 4.84 -12.38
C MET A 1 -10.79 3.81 -11.70
N LYS A 2 -10.21 2.89 -10.91
CA LYS A 2 -10.94 1.88 -10.13
C LYS A 2 -10.78 2.17 -8.64
N PHE A 3 -11.80 1.78 -7.85
CA PHE A 3 -11.79 1.92 -6.40
C PHE A 3 -11.76 0.52 -5.77
N ALA A 4 -10.72 0.27 -4.98
CA ALA A 4 -10.47 -1.04 -4.39
C ALA A 4 -10.72 -1.04 -2.89
N ASN A 5 -11.40 -2.06 -2.40
CA ASN A 5 -11.52 -2.33 -0.97
C ASN A 5 -10.27 -3.07 -0.49
N TYR A 6 -9.59 -2.55 0.53
CA TYR A 6 -8.34 -3.14 1.03
C TYR A 6 -8.48 -3.67 2.45
N THR A 7 -8.42 -2.81 3.44
CA THR A 7 -8.35 -3.27 4.84
C THR A 7 -9.63 -3.97 5.28
N GLN A 8 -10.80 -3.44 4.91
CA GLN A 8 -12.07 -4.11 5.20
C GLN A 8 -12.19 -5.45 4.47
N PHE A 9 -11.77 -5.53 3.20
CA PHE A 9 -11.77 -6.79 2.46
C PHE A 9 -10.87 -7.85 3.14
N TYR A 10 -9.67 -7.44 3.59
CA TYR A 10 -8.78 -8.34 4.34
C TYR A 10 -9.42 -8.85 5.62
N THR A 11 -10.03 -7.96 6.40
CA THR A 11 -10.71 -8.30 7.66
C THR A 11 -11.88 -9.25 7.43
N ASP A 12 -12.73 -8.98 6.46
CA ASP A 12 -13.85 -9.84 6.09
C ASP A 12 -13.38 -11.22 5.63
N ARG A 13 -12.36 -11.27 4.76
CA ARG A 13 -11.78 -12.53 4.28
C ARG A 13 -11.21 -13.36 5.42
N LYS A 14 -10.52 -12.73 6.36
CA LYS A 14 -9.93 -13.38 7.52
C LYS A 14 -10.99 -13.94 8.47
N GLN A 15 -12.07 -13.23 8.67
CA GLN A 15 -13.10 -13.57 9.66
C GLN A 15 -14.21 -14.46 9.09
N ARG A 16 -14.57 -14.27 7.82
CA ARG A 16 -15.79 -14.83 7.21
C ARG A 16 -15.55 -15.56 5.88
N GLY A 17 -14.32 -15.54 5.37
CA GLY A 17 -13.94 -16.20 4.13
C GLY A 17 -14.12 -15.34 2.88
N ILE A 18 -13.59 -15.85 1.76
CA ILE A 18 -13.47 -15.11 0.51
C ILE A 18 -14.85 -14.83 -0.14
N GLU A 19 -15.80 -15.75 -0.06
CA GLU A 19 -17.15 -15.58 -0.62
C GLU A 19 -17.88 -14.40 0.02
N TYR A 20 -17.82 -14.33 1.35
CA TYR A 20 -18.40 -13.20 2.07
C TYR A 20 -17.70 -11.89 1.72
N ALA A 21 -16.37 -11.87 1.77
CA ALA A 21 -15.58 -10.66 1.50
C ALA A 21 -15.84 -10.12 0.09
N ALA A 22 -15.94 -10.99 -0.91
CA ALA A 22 -16.25 -10.61 -2.28
C ALA A 22 -17.68 -10.05 -2.41
N ALA A 23 -18.67 -10.77 -1.85
CA ALA A 23 -20.07 -10.32 -1.88
C ALA A 23 -20.24 -8.97 -1.17
N HIS A 24 -19.63 -8.80 -0.01
CA HIS A 24 -19.70 -7.57 0.78
C HIS A 24 -19.04 -6.40 0.05
N THR A 25 -17.82 -6.61 -0.50
CA THR A 25 -17.11 -5.58 -1.29
C THR A 25 -17.94 -5.10 -2.48
N ALA A 26 -18.53 -6.01 -3.23
CA ALA A 26 -19.41 -5.67 -4.34
C ALA A 26 -20.67 -4.91 -3.88
N ALA A 27 -21.29 -5.34 -2.76
CA ALA A 27 -22.47 -4.67 -2.19
C ALA A 27 -22.17 -3.26 -1.67
N LEU A 28 -20.93 -2.98 -1.28
CA LEU A 28 -20.46 -1.64 -0.92
C LEU A 28 -20.24 -0.73 -2.15
N GLY A 29 -20.14 -1.29 -3.35
CA GLY A 29 -19.99 -0.56 -4.62
C GLY A 29 -18.55 -0.34 -5.07
N PHE A 30 -17.61 -1.14 -4.57
CA PHE A 30 -16.23 -1.16 -5.05
C PHE A 30 -16.08 -1.93 -6.37
N ASP A 31 -15.10 -1.55 -7.18
CA ASP A 31 -14.81 -2.17 -8.48
C ASP A 31 -13.72 -3.25 -8.39
N ALA A 32 -12.94 -3.22 -7.35
CA ALA A 32 -11.75 -4.04 -7.18
C ALA A 32 -11.47 -4.33 -5.70
N VAL A 33 -10.49 -5.19 -5.49
CA VAL A 33 -9.89 -5.43 -4.17
C VAL A 33 -8.38 -5.23 -4.23
N GLU A 34 -7.80 -4.80 -3.12
CA GLU A 34 -6.39 -5.06 -2.87
C GLU A 34 -6.28 -6.33 -2.03
N TYR A 35 -5.54 -7.28 -2.57
CA TYR A 35 -5.47 -8.60 -1.97
C TYR A 35 -4.23 -8.71 -1.08
N PHE A 36 -4.42 -8.66 0.22
CA PHE A 36 -3.32 -8.84 1.17
C PHE A 36 -2.97 -10.31 1.30
N GLY A 37 -1.78 -10.67 0.80
CA GLY A 37 -1.23 -12.00 0.95
C GLY A 37 -0.84 -12.27 2.41
N LYS A 38 -1.05 -13.48 2.85
CA LYS A 38 -0.49 -13.99 4.09
C LYS A 38 -0.30 -15.47 3.90
N VAL A 39 0.92 -15.84 3.53
CA VAL A 39 1.32 -17.23 3.46
C VAL A 39 2.28 -17.52 4.60
N PRO A 40 1.81 -18.04 5.73
CA PRO A 40 2.71 -18.43 6.82
C PRO A 40 3.63 -19.59 6.42
N THR A 41 3.13 -20.51 5.61
CA THR A 41 3.87 -21.71 5.18
C THR A 41 3.23 -22.29 3.92
N GLY A 42 3.94 -22.29 2.82
CA GLY A 42 3.54 -22.95 1.58
C GLY A 42 2.87 -22.06 0.54
N ILE A 43 2.64 -22.63 -0.64
CA ILE A 43 1.96 -21.99 -1.78
C ILE A 43 0.54 -21.59 -1.37
N TYR A 44 0.08 -20.46 -1.86
CA TYR A 44 -1.28 -20.01 -1.63
C TYR A 44 -2.27 -20.93 -2.39
N PRO A 45 -2.83 -21.97 -1.77
CA PRO A 45 -3.51 -23.05 -2.50
C PRO A 45 -4.85 -22.62 -3.09
N ASN A 46 -5.36 -21.46 -2.65
CA ASN A 46 -6.69 -20.97 -3.01
C ASN A 46 -6.68 -19.83 -4.04
N ALA A 47 -5.52 -19.39 -4.55
CA ALA A 47 -5.43 -18.24 -5.44
C ALA A 47 -6.33 -18.34 -6.69
N ALA A 48 -6.36 -19.51 -7.35
CA ALA A 48 -7.22 -19.75 -8.52
C ALA A 48 -8.72 -19.76 -8.16
N ARG A 49 -9.08 -20.36 -7.02
CA ARG A 49 -10.44 -20.34 -6.49
C ARG A 49 -10.87 -18.93 -6.15
N ASP A 50 -10.02 -18.20 -5.44
CA ASP A 50 -10.32 -16.85 -4.97
C ASP A 50 -10.50 -15.91 -6.17
N ARG A 51 -9.66 -16.05 -7.22
CA ARG A 51 -9.86 -15.34 -8.49
C ARG A 51 -11.23 -15.60 -9.11
N ASN A 52 -11.64 -16.89 -9.16
CA ASN A 52 -12.93 -17.26 -9.71
C ASN A 52 -14.08 -16.65 -8.92
N ILE A 53 -13.99 -16.64 -7.59
CA ILE A 53 -15.00 -16.04 -6.71
C ILE A 53 -15.06 -14.53 -6.94
N LEU A 54 -13.93 -13.82 -6.91
CA LEU A 54 -13.89 -12.38 -7.18
C LEU A 54 -14.52 -12.04 -8.53
N SER A 55 -14.22 -12.82 -9.57
CA SER A 55 -14.77 -12.64 -10.92
C SER A 55 -16.29 -12.79 -10.96
N GLN A 56 -16.89 -13.67 -10.15
CA GLN A 56 -18.36 -13.84 -10.06
C GLN A 56 -19.06 -12.58 -9.54
N TYR A 57 -18.36 -11.76 -8.77
CA TYR A 57 -18.85 -10.47 -8.26
C TYR A 57 -18.36 -9.28 -9.09
N GLY A 58 -17.72 -9.51 -10.23
CA GLY A 58 -17.18 -8.45 -11.08
C GLY A 58 -15.98 -7.70 -10.50
N LEU A 59 -15.31 -8.28 -9.50
CA LEU A 59 -14.18 -7.67 -8.81
C LEU A 59 -12.85 -8.09 -9.45
N GLU A 60 -11.95 -7.12 -9.63
CA GLU A 60 -10.57 -7.35 -10.07
C GLU A 60 -9.62 -7.23 -8.88
N VAL A 61 -8.42 -7.81 -8.99
CA VAL A 61 -7.34 -7.59 -8.03
C VAL A 61 -6.48 -6.42 -8.53
N ALA A 62 -6.65 -5.26 -7.91
CA ALA A 62 -5.94 -4.05 -8.28
C ALA A 62 -4.46 -4.10 -7.91
N CYS A 63 -4.16 -4.60 -6.71
CA CYS A 63 -2.81 -4.81 -6.19
C CYS A 63 -2.79 -6.03 -5.28
N TYR A 64 -1.65 -6.71 -5.23
CA TYR A 64 -1.36 -7.75 -4.26
C TYR A 64 -0.31 -7.24 -3.28
N SER A 65 -0.62 -7.22 -1.99
CA SER A 65 0.23 -6.62 -0.97
C SER A 65 0.72 -7.62 0.06
N VAL A 66 1.97 -7.48 0.48
CA VAL A 66 2.63 -8.38 1.44
C VAL A 66 3.37 -7.59 2.51
N TYR A 67 3.15 -7.97 3.75
CA TYR A 67 3.97 -7.50 4.85
C TYR A 67 5.23 -8.35 4.99
N VAL A 68 6.39 -7.71 4.93
CA VAL A 68 7.71 -8.34 5.11
C VAL A 68 8.68 -7.38 5.80
N GLN A 69 9.59 -7.94 6.58
CA GLN A 69 10.68 -7.20 7.25
C GLN A 69 12.02 -7.73 6.75
N LEU A 70 12.53 -7.13 5.69
CA LEU A 70 13.72 -7.64 5.00
C LEU A 70 14.99 -7.64 5.85
N LEU A 71 15.08 -6.76 6.86
CA LEU A 71 16.24 -6.72 7.78
C LEU A 71 16.18 -7.79 8.88
N ALA A 72 14.98 -8.20 9.27
CA ALA A 72 14.78 -9.06 10.44
C ALA A 72 14.61 -10.53 10.07
N GLU A 73 14.29 -10.82 8.81
CA GLU A 73 13.96 -12.17 8.36
C GLU A 73 15.15 -12.84 7.65
N ASN A 74 15.19 -14.18 7.71
CA ASN A 74 16.20 -14.95 6.99
C ASN A 74 16.04 -14.77 5.47
N ALA A 75 17.11 -14.42 4.78
CA ALA A 75 17.09 -14.10 3.35
C ALA A 75 16.56 -15.24 2.48
N SER A 76 16.90 -16.50 2.80
CA SER A 76 16.44 -17.67 2.04
C SER A 76 14.94 -17.92 2.24
N GLU A 77 14.45 -17.73 3.47
CA GLU A 77 13.03 -17.86 3.79
C GLU A 77 12.21 -16.74 3.13
N VAL A 78 12.74 -15.49 3.13
CA VAL A 78 12.12 -14.37 2.41
C VAL A 78 12.02 -14.68 0.92
N LYS A 79 13.12 -15.11 0.28
CA LYS A 79 13.10 -15.45 -1.16
C LYS A 79 12.07 -16.55 -1.47
N PHE A 80 12.04 -17.62 -0.68
CA PHE A 80 11.09 -18.70 -0.86
C PHE A 80 9.64 -18.22 -0.72
N ARG A 81 9.34 -17.46 0.35
CA ARG A 81 8.00 -16.93 0.59
C ARG A 81 7.58 -15.93 -0.49
N MET A 82 8.45 -15.00 -0.87
CA MET A 82 8.12 -13.99 -1.89
C MET A 82 7.86 -14.63 -3.25
N ALA A 83 8.61 -15.66 -3.64
CA ALA A 83 8.33 -16.38 -4.88
C ALA A 83 6.90 -16.98 -4.89
N GLN A 84 6.43 -17.50 -3.75
CA GLN A 84 5.07 -18.05 -3.63
C GLN A 84 3.99 -16.97 -3.63
N GLU A 85 4.23 -15.84 -2.94
CA GLU A 85 3.30 -14.70 -2.93
C GLU A 85 3.18 -14.07 -4.33
N ILE A 86 4.29 -13.93 -5.05
CA ILE A 86 4.30 -13.41 -6.42
C ILE A 86 3.58 -14.37 -7.39
N GLU A 87 3.75 -15.66 -7.21
CA GLU A 87 3.00 -16.67 -7.99
C GLU A 87 1.50 -16.58 -7.71
N ALA A 88 1.10 -16.42 -6.44
CA ALA A 88 -0.30 -16.21 -6.07
C ALA A 88 -0.85 -14.91 -6.68
N ALA A 89 -0.08 -13.82 -6.68
CA ALA A 89 -0.44 -12.57 -7.33
C ALA A 89 -0.67 -12.74 -8.83
N ALA A 90 0.20 -13.50 -9.51
CA ALA A 90 0.05 -13.82 -10.93
C ALA A 90 -1.23 -14.63 -11.22
N ILE A 91 -1.49 -15.66 -10.39
CA ILE A 91 -2.71 -16.47 -10.51
C ILE A 91 -3.97 -15.63 -10.29
N LEU A 92 -3.96 -14.73 -9.32
CA LEU A 92 -5.05 -13.80 -9.04
C LEU A 92 -5.24 -12.73 -10.14
N GLY A 93 -4.25 -12.56 -11.02
CA GLY A 93 -4.27 -11.59 -12.10
C GLY A 93 -3.93 -10.16 -11.65
N ALA A 94 -3.22 -10.02 -10.53
CA ALA A 94 -2.76 -8.73 -10.05
C ALA A 94 -1.73 -8.13 -11.02
N ARG A 95 -1.93 -6.85 -11.37
CA ARG A 95 -1.00 -6.09 -12.19
C ARG A 95 0.17 -5.55 -11.36
N TYR A 96 -0.06 -5.31 -10.09
CA TYR A 96 0.87 -4.71 -9.15
C TYR A 96 1.10 -5.63 -7.95
N PHE A 97 2.34 -5.60 -7.48
CA PHE A 97 2.77 -6.28 -6.26
C PHE A 97 3.46 -5.28 -5.34
N HIS A 98 2.85 -5.01 -4.21
CA HIS A 98 3.40 -4.14 -3.17
C HIS A 98 3.98 -4.98 -2.04
N HIS A 99 5.15 -4.61 -1.54
CA HIS A 99 5.70 -5.19 -0.33
C HIS A 99 6.35 -4.14 0.56
N THR A 100 6.26 -4.35 1.86
CA THR A 100 7.01 -3.54 2.81
C THR A 100 8.49 -3.89 2.75
N VAL A 101 9.36 -2.98 3.16
CA VAL A 101 10.82 -3.21 3.25
C VAL A 101 11.26 -3.26 4.71
N PHE A 102 10.99 -2.18 5.42
CA PHE A 102 11.23 -2.03 6.85
C PHE A 102 10.11 -1.15 7.43
N PRO A 103 8.97 -1.75 7.81
CA PRO A 103 7.76 -1.00 8.16
C PRO A 103 7.78 -0.40 9.56
N HIS A 104 8.87 -0.54 10.32
CA HIS A 104 8.97 0.02 11.67
C HIS A 104 9.29 1.51 11.64
N TYR A 105 8.65 2.26 12.52
CA TYR A 105 8.88 3.69 12.73
C TYR A 105 9.93 4.00 13.81
N SER A 106 10.65 2.99 14.29
CA SER A 106 11.81 3.21 15.16
C SER A 106 13.01 3.62 14.32
N PHE A 107 13.48 4.83 14.53
CA PHE A 107 14.67 5.38 13.90
C PHE A 107 15.87 5.24 14.83
N ASN A 108 16.99 4.74 14.31
CA ASN A 108 18.26 4.77 15.00
C ASN A 108 19.16 5.81 14.32
N GLU A 109 19.49 6.90 15.03
CA GLU A 109 20.32 7.98 14.51
C GLU A 109 21.75 7.55 14.14
N GLU A 110 22.23 6.44 14.70
CA GLU A 110 23.55 5.88 14.40
C GLU A 110 23.58 5.06 13.10
N THR A 111 22.41 4.75 12.52
CA THR A 111 22.32 3.92 11.31
C THR A 111 21.86 4.77 10.13
N SER A 112 22.72 4.89 9.13
CA SER A 112 22.38 5.65 7.92
C SER A 112 21.36 4.91 7.04
N TYR A 113 20.65 5.67 6.23
CA TYR A 113 19.76 5.13 5.20
C TYR A 113 20.53 4.21 4.23
N GLU A 114 21.73 4.62 3.83
CA GLU A 114 22.59 3.91 2.89
C GLU A 114 23.01 2.55 3.43
N GLU A 115 23.34 2.46 4.72
CA GLU A 115 23.65 1.17 5.38
C GLU A 115 22.45 0.22 5.42
N ILE A 116 21.24 0.75 5.61
CA ILE A 116 20.02 -0.06 5.59
C ILE A 116 19.75 -0.55 4.17
N LEU A 117 19.86 0.34 3.17
CA LEU A 117 19.66 -0.02 1.77
C LEU A 117 20.63 -1.12 1.32
N GLU A 118 21.92 -0.99 1.65
CA GLU A 118 22.95 -1.99 1.31
C GLU A 118 22.58 -3.38 1.86
N LYS A 119 22.02 -3.46 3.05
CA LYS A 119 21.62 -4.74 3.67
C LYS A 119 20.41 -5.40 3.01
N VAL A 120 19.50 -4.63 2.41
CA VAL A 120 18.23 -5.15 1.88
C VAL A 120 18.16 -5.17 0.36
N ILE A 121 19.06 -4.48 -0.32
CA ILE A 121 18.97 -4.23 -1.77
C ILE A 121 18.93 -5.51 -2.61
N ASP A 122 19.69 -6.55 -2.24
CA ASP A 122 19.70 -7.83 -2.95
C ASP A 122 18.37 -8.59 -2.83
N LEU A 123 17.66 -8.44 -1.70
CA LEU A 123 16.34 -9.02 -1.53
C LEU A 123 15.28 -8.24 -2.30
N ILE A 124 15.38 -6.90 -2.29
CA ILE A 124 14.50 -6.02 -3.06
C ILE A 124 14.65 -6.30 -4.56
N GLU A 125 15.89 -6.41 -5.04
CA GLU A 125 16.17 -6.76 -6.43
C GLU A 125 15.61 -8.13 -6.80
N TYR A 126 15.78 -9.13 -5.94
CA TYR A 126 15.21 -10.46 -6.15
C TYR A 126 13.68 -10.39 -6.33
N ILE A 127 12.98 -9.67 -5.45
CA ILE A 127 11.52 -9.52 -5.51
C ILE A 127 11.10 -8.79 -6.79
N ALA A 128 11.76 -7.68 -7.13
CA ALA A 128 11.48 -6.93 -8.36
C ALA A 128 11.68 -7.80 -9.62
N LYS A 129 12.75 -8.60 -9.65
CA LYS A 129 13.03 -9.55 -10.73
C LYS A 129 11.94 -10.61 -10.88
N GLU A 130 11.56 -11.25 -9.78
CA GLU A 130 10.50 -12.28 -9.78
C GLU A 130 9.15 -11.72 -10.23
N CYS A 131 8.81 -10.50 -9.82
CA CYS A 131 7.62 -9.78 -10.31
C CYS A 131 7.71 -9.56 -11.83
N ASN A 132 8.80 -8.97 -12.31
CA ASN A 132 8.96 -8.60 -13.72
C ASN A 132 8.96 -9.82 -14.65
N GLN A 133 9.49 -10.98 -14.22
CA GLN A 133 9.41 -12.23 -14.99
C GLN A 133 7.98 -12.70 -15.23
N ARG A 134 7.02 -12.28 -14.39
CA ARG A 134 5.58 -12.60 -14.49
C ARG A 134 4.75 -11.44 -15.06
N GLY A 135 5.41 -10.39 -15.54
CA GLY A 135 4.74 -9.20 -16.07
C GLY A 135 4.07 -8.33 -15.00
N ILE A 136 4.44 -8.51 -13.73
CA ILE A 136 3.93 -7.75 -12.60
C ILE A 136 4.90 -6.60 -12.30
N VAL A 137 4.37 -5.42 -12.02
CA VAL A 137 5.16 -4.26 -11.58
C VAL A 137 5.28 -4.29 -10.05
N CYS A 138 6.53 -4.28 -9.55
CA CYS A 138 6.78 -4.19 -8.11
C CYS A 138 6.65 -2.73 -7.65
N LEU A 139 5.93 -2.51 -6.54
CA LEU A 139 5.67 -1.18 -6.00
C LEU A 139 6.32 -0.98 -4.65
N TYR A 140 6.82 0.24 -4.44
CA TYR A 140 7.34 0.69 -3.14
C TYR A 140 6.46 1.81 -2.60
N GLU A 141 6.18 1.74 -1.31
CA GLU A 141 5.35 2.69 -0.58
C GLU A 141 6.23 3.54 0.35
N PRO A 142 5.91 4.82 0.58
CA PRO A 142 6.50 5.58 1.68
C PRO A 142 6.08 4.96 3.01
N GLN A 143 6.98 4.18 3.63
CA GLN A 143 6.66 3.46 4.86
C GLN A 143 7.89 3.25 5.76
N GLY A 144 7.62 3.17 7.07
CA GLY A 144 8.65 3.00 8.09
C GLY A 144 9.49 4.27 8.29
N ALA A 145 10.62 4.14 8.98
CA ALA A 145 11.46 5.28 9.32
C ALA A 145 12.52 5.62 8.25
N TYR A 146 12.96 4.63 7.45
CA TYR A 146 14.07 4.80 6.51
C TYR A 146 13.62 5.00 5.06
N PHE A 147 12.64 4.22 4.57
CA PHE A 147 12.18 4.27 3.19
C PHE A 147 10.90 5.09 3.04
N ASN A 148 10.73 6.05 3.92
CA ASN A 148 9.63 7.00 3.94
C ASN A 148 10.12 8.41 3.63
N GLY A 149 9.19 9.32 3.30
CA GLY A 149 9.56 10.64 2.81
C GLY A 149 10.17 10.58 1.40
N THR A 150 10.45 11.76 0.83
CA THR A 150 10.95 11.85 -0.54
C THR A 150 12.37 11.28 -0.69
N ARG A 151 13.28 11.58 0.27
CA ARG A 151 14.68 11.17 0.19
C ARG A 151 14.85 9.65 0.24
N GLY A 152 14.30 9.01 1.28
CA GLY A 152 14.47 7.57 1.50
C GLY A 152 13.82 6.73 0.41
N LEU A 153 12.59 7.08 0.03
CA LEU A 153 11.86 6.40 -1.03
C LEU A 153 12.53 6.61 -2.39
N CYS A 154 13.02 7.83 -2.68
CA CYS A 154 13.73 8.13 -3.94
C CYS A 154 15.00 7.30 -4.08
N GLY A 155 15.79 7.16 -3.02
CA GLY A 155 17.04 6.39 -3.06
C GLY A 155 16.78 4.93 -3.40
N LEU A 156 15.85 4.28 -2.70
CA LEU A 156 15.44 2.90 -2.97
C LEU A 156 14.91 2.73 -4.40
N PHE A 157 13.95 3.55 -4.78
CA PHE A 157 13.28 3.48 -6.08
C PHE A 157 14.26 3.68 -7.23
N SER A 158 15.13 4.71 -7.13
CA SER A 158 16.13 5.03 -8.15
C SER A 158 17.16 3.91 -8.30
N GLU A 159 17.61 3.32 -7.20
CA GLU A 159 18.58 2.23 -7.23
C GLU A 159 18.04 1.01 -7.99
N ILE A 160 16.81 0.58 -7.69
CA ILE A 160 16.19 -0.56 -8.38
C ILE A 160 15.86 -0.23 -9.84
N LYS A 161 15.44 0.99 -10.13
CA LYS A 161 15.18 1.44 -11.50
C LYS A 161 16.47 1.48 -12.35
N HIS A 162 17.60 1.92 -11.76
CA HIS A 162 18.92 1.87 -12.42
C HIS A 162 19.39 0.45 -12.73
N ARG A 163 19.01 -0.53 -11.94
CA ARG A 163 19.29 -1.97 -12.22
C ARG A 163 18.41 -2.53 -13.34
N GLY A 164 17.53 -1.71 -13.92
CA GLY A 164 16.75 -2.06 -15.11
C GLY A 164 15.41 -2.74 -14.86
N TYR A 165 14.93 -2.74 -13.61
CA TYR A 165 13.63 -3.32 -13.26
C TYR A 165 12.48 -2.35 -13.50
N ASN A 166 11.35 -2.89 -13.98
CA ASN A 166 10.09 -2.16 -14.06
C ASN A 166 9.43 -2.11 -12.68
N VAL A 167 9.53 -0.95 -12.04
CA VAL A 167 9.04 -0.69 -10.69
C VAL A 167 8.28 0.62 -10.64
N GLY A 168 7.41 0.78 -9.66
CA GLY A 168 6.61 1.97 -9.45
C GLY A 168 6.46 2.31 -7.97
N ILE A 169 5.67 3.33 -7.71
CA ILE A 169 5.33 3.80 -6.37
C ILE A 169 3.88 3.47 -6.06
N CYS A 170 3.63 2.95 -4.87
CA CYS A 170 2.34 2.98 -4.21
C CYS A 170 2.25 4.31 -3.44
N GLY A 171 1.50 5.26 -3.97
CA GLY A 171 1.33 6.57 -3.36
C GLY A 171 0.41 6.47 -2.14
N ASP A 172 0.99 6.53 -0.95
CA ASP A 172 0.22 6.53 0.28
C ASP A 172 -0.04 7.96 0.78
N MET A 173 -1.30 8.25 1.10
CA MET A 173 -1.75 9.58 1.47
C MET A 173 -1.54 9.93 2.95
N GLY A 174 -0.97 9.02 3.76
CA GLY A 174 -0.84 9.26 5.21
C GLY A 174 0.52 8.91 5.80
N ASN A 175 1.17 7.84 5.30
CA ASN A 175 2.36 7.28 5.93
C ASN A 175 3.54 8.26 6.09
N SER A 176 3.69 9.21 5.17
CA SER A 176 4.80 10.17 5.23
C SER A 176 4.72 11.15 6.41
N PHE A 177 3.56 11.32 7.03
CA PHE A 177 3.44 12.10 8.27
C PHE A 177 4.26 11.52 9.42
N PHE A 178 4.50 10.21 9.44
CA PHE A 178 5.31 9.58 10.48
C PHE A 178 6.78 10.01 10.46
N VAL A 179 7.25 10.53 9.34
CA VAL A 179 8.59 11.11 9.18
C VAL A 179 8.55 12.62 8.94
N ASP A 180 7.48 13.28 9.36
CA ASP A 180 7.25 14.72 9.28
C ASP A 180 7.28 15.29 7.84
N VAL A 181 6.89 14.48 6.86
CA VAL A 181 6.76 14.87 5.45
C VAL A 181 5.28 14.94 5.07
N ASP A 182 4.88 16.04 4.45
CA ASP A 182 3.52 16.17 3.90
C ASP A 182 3.33 15.18 2.73
N PRO A 183 2.26 14.38 2.70
CA PRO A 183 1.96 13.50 1.56
C PRO A 183 1.95 14.21 0.21
N LYS A 184 1.58 15.49 0.16
CA LYS A 184 1.63 16.30 -1.06
C LYS A 184 3.00 16.34 -1.72
N ASP A 185 4.08 16.31 -0.92
CA ASP A 185 5.45 16.30 -1.45
C ASP A 185 5.78 14.96 -2.11
N ILE A 186 5.28 13.85 -1.55
CA ILE A 186 5.41 12.51 -2.16
C ILE A 186 4.69 12.48 -3.51
N PHE A 187 3.43 12.91 -3.55
CA PHE A 187 2.63 12.90 -4.77
C PHE A 187 3.21 13.82 -5.84
N LYS A 188 3.69 14.99 -5.46
CA LYS A 188 4.36 15.93 -6.38
C LYS A 188 5.66 15.36 -6.94
N TYR A 189 6.49 14.76 -6.09
CA TYR A 189 7.80 14.25 -6.48
C TYR A 189 7.69 13.02 -7.39
N PHE A 190 6.81 12.08 -7.05
CA PHE A 190 6.66 10.79 -7.75
C PHE A 190 5.46 10.75 -8.71
N ALA A 191 4.87 11.88 -9.08
CA ALA A 191 3.61 11.95 -9.82
C ALA A 191 3.49 11.01 -11.02
N LYS A 192 4.59 10.81 -11.77
CA LYS A 192 4.65 9.96 -12.98
C LYS A 192 4.98 8.50 -12.70
N ASP A 193 5.46 8.21 -11.51
CA ASP A 193 5.87 6.87 -11.09
C ASP A 193 4.87 6.22 -10.13
N ILE A 194 3.81 6.96 -9.72
CA ILE A 194 2.70 6.42 -8.93
C ILE A 194 1.79 5.60 -9.83
N PHE A 195 1.67 4.29 -9.54
CA PHE A 195 0.84 3.35 -10.29
C PHE A 195 -0.30 2.76 -9.47
N HIS A 196 -0.26 2.92 -8.17
CA HIS A 196 -1.29 2.52 -7.23
C HIS A 196 -1.36 3.52 -6.08
N VAL A 197 -2.50 3.64 -5.40
CA VAL A 197 -2.69 4.63 -4.34
C VAL A 197 -3.39 4.00 -3.15
N HIS A 198 -2.89 4.29 -1.94
CA HIS A 198 -3.61 4.06 -0.70
C HIS A 198 -4.23 5.36 -0.21
N VAL A 199 -5.55 5.36 -0.05
CA VAL A 199 -6.29 6.46 0.56
C VAL A 199 -6.63 6.12 2.00
N LYS A 200 -6.20 7.00 2.89
CA LYS A 200 -6.49 7.03 4.32
C LYS A 200 -6.43 8.46 4.82
N ASP A 201 -6.79 8.71 6.06
CA ASP A 201 -6.63 10.03 6.66
C ASP A 201 -6.12 9.94 8.09
N TYR A 202 -5.29 10.89 8.46
CA TYR A 202 -4.73 11.06 9.80
C TYR A 202 -4.90 12.49 10.27
N LEU A 203 -5.27 12.65 11.53
CA LEU A 203 -5.18 13.95 12.21
C LEU A 203 -3.79 14.10 12.82
N VAL A 204 -3.02 15.07 12.33
CA VAL A 204 -1.69 15.43 12.86
C VAL A 204 -1.82 16.67 13.72
N THR A 205 -1.31 16.62 14.97
CA THR A 205 -1.42 17.72 15.93
C THR A 205 -0.23 17.75 16.89
N THR A 206 0.07 18.93 17.43
CA THR A 206 1.04 19.09 18.52
C THR A 206 0.44 18.81 19.91
N GLU A 207 -0.89 18.78 20.01
CA GLU A 207 -1.61 18.56 21.26
C GLU A 207 -2.10 17.11 21.38
N LYS A 208 -1.92 16.52 22.56
CA LYS A 208 -2.42 15.18 22.84
C LYS A 208 -3.93 15.20 23.07
N ILE A 209 -4.65 14.40 22.28
CA ILE A 209 -6.08 14.15 22.52
C ILE A 209 -6.19 13.04 23.57
N SER A 210 -6.72 13.35 24.75
CA SER A 210 -6.65 12.51 25.94
C SER A 210 -7.33 11.13 25.83
N GLU A 211 -8.30 10.99 24.95
CA GLU A 211 -9.14 9.80 24.83
C GLU A 211 -8.70 8.80 23.76
N LYS A 212 -7.67 9.14 22.98
CA LYS A 212 -7.16 8.31 21.90
C LYS A 212 -5.69 7.92 22.13
N LEU A 213 -5.33 6.71 21.70
CA LEU A 213 -3.92 6.29 21.64
C LEU A 213 -3.30 6.84 20.35
N PRO A 214 -2.29 7.71 20.44
CA PRO A 214 -1.64 8.27 19.27
C PRO A 214 -0.50 7.41 18.78
N HIS A 215 -0.25 7.50 17.48
CA HIS A 215 1.09 7.31 16.94
C HIS A 215 1.92 8.58 17.14
N ARG A 216 3.22 8.50 16.84
CA ARG A 216 4.15 9.63 16.92
C ARG A 216 4.94 9.76 15.63
N SER A 217 5.12 10.99 15.16
CA SER A 217 6.11 11.29 14.13
C SER A 217 7.53 11.33 14.72
N LEU A 218 8.53 11.41 13.86
CA LEU A 218 9.95 11.53 14.31
C LEU A 218 10.17 12.81 15.13
N SER A 219 9.55 13.93 14.81
CA SER A 219 9.63 15.17 15.60
C SER A 219 8.77 15.15 16.87
N GLY A 220 7.95 14.10 17.05
CA GLY A 220 7.11 13.92 18.23
C GLY A 220 5.69 14.49 18.10
N ALA A 221 5.24 14.90 16.90
CA ALA A 221 3.84 15.22 16.67
C ALA A 221 2.94 14.01 16.90
N TYR A 222 1.73 14.25 17.37
CA TYR A 222 0.72 13.20 17.57
C TYR A 222 -0.02 12.94 16.26
N ILE A 223 -0.17 11.66 15.91
CA ILE A 223 -0.87 11.19 14.72
C ILE A 223 -2.00 10.27 15.17
N TYR A 224 -3.22 10.57 14.78
CA TYR A 224 -4.42 9.80 15.11
C TYR A 224 -5.11 9.36 13.83
N ASP A 225 -5.64 8.15 13.80
CA ASP A 225 -6.55 7.74 12.73
C ASP A 225 -7.76 8.70 12.68
N ALA A 226 -8.06 9.17 11.50
CA ALA A 226 -9.20 10.06 11.24
C ALA A 226 -10.14 9.43 10.20
N LYS A 227 -11.40 9.83 10.25
CA LYS A 227 -12.30 9.53 9.14
C LYS A 227 -11.88 10.34 7.93
N LEU A 228 -12.09 9.77 6.76
CA LEU A 228 -11.70 10.38 5.50
C LEU A 228 -12.29 11.78 5.35
N GLY A 229 -11.44 12.77 5.14
CA GLY A 229 -11.81 14.18 5.04
C GLY A 229 -11.95 14.92 6.37
N GLU A 230 -11.75 14.25 7.52
CA GLU A 230 -11.75 14.86 8.86
C GLU A 230 -10.33 15.05 9.42
N GLY A 231 -9.32 14.58 8.71
CA GLY A 231 -7.92 14.65 9.12
C GLY A 231 -7.12 15.79 8.50
N SER A 232 -5.84 15.57 8.38
CA SER A 232 -4.86 16.54 7.88
C SER A 232 -4.44 16.29 6.43
N VAL A 233 -4.90 15.20 5.81
CA VAL A 233 -4.55 14.85 4.42
C VAL A 233 -5.30 15.74 3.44
N ASP A 234 -4.58 16.42 2.56
CA ASP A 234 -5.18 17.14 1.42
C ASP A 234 -5.40 16.16 0.24
N ILE A 235 -6.43 15.31 0.38
CA ILE A 235 -6.78 14.28 -0.61
C ILE A 235 -7.07 14.89 -1.97
N GLY A 236 -7.74 16.05 -1.99
CA GLY A 236 -8.07 16.77 -3.22
C GLY A 236 -6.84 17.16 -3.99
N TYR A 237 -5.83 17.73 -3.32
CA TYR A 237 -4.56 18.10 -3.94
C TYR A 237 -3.81 16.86 -4.50
N CYS A 238 -3.76 15.77 -3.74
CA CYS A 238 -3.15 14.52 -4.22
C CYS A 238 -3.82 14.02 -5.51
N PHE A 239 -5.15 14.07 -5.57
CA PHE A 239 -5.90 13.72 -6.79
C PHE A 239 -5.66 14.68 -7.95
N ASP A 240 -5.52 15.98 -7.70
CA ASP A 240 -5.19 16.96 -8.74
C ASP A 240 -3.83 16.65 -9.39
N ILE A 241 -2.85 16.31 -8.59
CA ILE A 241 -1.53 15.88 -9.10
C ILE A 241 -1.65 14.62 -9.95
N LEU A 242 -2.37 13.61 -9.49
CA LEU A 242 -2.57 12.34 -10.22
C LEU A 242 -3.27 12.58 -11.55
N ARG A 243 -4.38 13.32 -11.56
CA ARG A 243 -5.12 13.65 -12.79
C ARG A 243 -4.26 14.41 -13.80
N SER A 244 -3.52 15.41 -13.31
CA SER A 244 -2.65 16.25 -14.16
C SER A 244 -1.50 15.44 -14.79
N ASN A 245 -1.18 14.26 -14.25
CA ASN A 245 -0.15 13.36 -14.75
C ASN A 245 -0.74 12.11 -15.45
N GLY A 246 -2.05 12.08 -15.71
CA GLY A 246 -2.68 11.02 -16.47
C GLY A 246 -2.80 9.69 -15.73
N TYR A 247 -2.93 9.72 -14.40
CA TYR A 247 -3.10 8.52 -13.59
C TYR A 247 -4.36 7.73 -13.99
N ASP A 248 -4.19 6.45 -14.27
CA ASP A 248 -5.25 5.52 -14.67
C ASP A 248 -5.32 4.26 -13.78
N GLY A 249 -4.57 4.24 -12.68
CA GLY A 249 -4.50 3.13 -11.72
C GLY A 249 -5.74 3.01 -10.83
N ALA A 250 -5.59 2.28 -9.73
CA ALA A 250 -6.63 2.11 -8.72
C ALA A 250 -6.30 2.88 -7.43
N VAL A 251 -7.36 3.23 -6.69
CA VAL A 251 -7.27 3.79 -5.33
C VAL A 251 -7.80 2.75 -4.36
N SER A 252 -6.94 2.25 -3.50
CA SER A 252 -7.26 1.31 -2.43
C SER A 252 -7.62 2.02 -1.14
N PHE A 253 -8.74 1.63 -0.55
CA PHE A 253 -9.23 2.16 0.71
C PHE A 253 -8.58 1.43 1.87
N GLU A 254 -7.57 2.03 2.47
CA GLU A 254 -6.86 1.47 3.62
C GLU A 254 -7.52 1.92 4.92
N MET A 255 -8.79 1.52 5.07
CA MET A 255 -9.62 1.82 6.24
C MET A 255 -10.65 0.71 6.48
N GLU A 256 -11.15 0.69 7.70
CA GLU A 256 -12.23 -0.18 8.14
C GLU A 256 -13.39 0.65 8.70
N GLY A 257 -14.58 0.08 8.70
CA GLY A 257 -15.74 0.75 9.27
C GLY A 257 -17.05 0.00 9.05
N ASN A 258 -18.15 0.61 9.48
CA ASN A 258 -19.45 0.09 9.13
C ASN A 258 -19.78 0.42 7.65
N ASP A 259 -20.78 -0.26 7.12
CA ASP A 259 -21.19 -0.14 5.72
C ASP A 259 -21.56 1.27 5.29
N GLU A 260 -22.21 2.04 6.18
CA GLU A 260 -22.58 3.43 5.90
C GLU A 260 -21.36 4.29 5.71
N TYR A 261 -20.40 4.23 6.65
CA TYR A 261 -19.14 4.95 6.53
C TYR A 261 -18.36 4.58 5.27
N LEU A 262 -18.25 3.29 4.94
CA LEU A 262 -17.49 2.84 3.76
C LEU A 262 -18.14 3.30 2.44
N ARG A 263 -19.49 3.29 2.36
CA ARG A 263 -20.21 3.84 1.19
C ARG A 263 -20.05 5.34 1.08
N ASP A 264 -20.13 6.07 2.18
CA ASP A 264 -19.97 7.52 2.20
C ASP A 264 -18.53 7.91 1.83
N ALA A 265 -17.53 7.21 2.36
CA ALA A 265 -16.12 7.40 2.01
C ALA A 265 -15.89 7.13 0.51
N LEU A 266 -16.45 6.05 -0.02
CA LEU A 266 -16.35 5.72 -1.45
C LEU A 266 -17.00 6.80 -2.32
N ALA A 267 -18.19 7.26 -1.96
CA ALA A 267 -18.91 8.32 -2.67
C ALA A 267 -18.12 9.64 -2.63
N ALA A 268 -17.57 10.01 -1.47
CA ALA A 268 -16.75 11.21 -1.31
C ALA A 268 -15.48 11.18 -2.18
N VAL A 269 -14.76 10.05 -2.18
CA VAL A 269 -13.55 9.89 -2.99
C VAL A 269 -13.87 9.92 -4.50
N LYS A 270 -14.95 9.26 -4.93
CA LYS A 270 -15.44 9.33 -6.32
C LYS A 270 -15.72 10.78 -6.72
N ALA A 271 -16.45 11.52 -5.89
CA ALA A 271 -16.77 12.93 -6.15
C ALA A 271 -15.53 13.85 -6.15
N MET A 272 -14.51 13.56 -5.33
CA MET A 272 -13.23 14.29 -5.36
C MET A 272 -12.43 14.00 -6.63
N TRP A 273 -12.51 12.77 -7.14
CA TRP A 273 -11.82 12.41 -8.37
C TRP A 273 -12.46 13.02 -9.63
N GLU A 274 -13.77 13.19 -9.66
CA GLU A 274 -14.53 13.68 -10.81
C GLU A 274 -14.50 15.21 -10.97
N LYS A 275 -13.98 15.95 -9.99
CA LYS A 275 -13.79 17.41 -10.06
C LYS A 275 -12.65 17.80 -10.96
#